data_c16677d2eb28dfbf95d24ed8a86e5e2f
#
_entry.id   c16677d2eb28dfbf95d24ed8a86e5e2f
#
_cell.length_a   1.000
_cell.length_b   1.000
_cell.length_c   1.000
_cell.angle_alpha   90.00
_cell.angle_beta   90.00
_cell.angle_gamma   90.00
#
_symmetry.space_group_name_H-M   'P 1'
#
loop_
_entity.id
_entity.type
_entity.pdbx_description
1 polymer ?
#
loop_
_entity_poly.entity_id
_entity_poly.type
_entity_poly.pdbx_seq_one_letter_code
_entity_poly.pdbx_strand_id
1 'polypeptide(L)'
;GLGDVYKRQTYSGMPQGGIVSPILANIYLDKLDKYVKEYIRHFDMGTKRRPGKESNDLANERKRTVRKLKKVKDGTEKAALVARLKAIEQERAAFPSGDEMDGSYRRLKYIRYADDFILGVIGSKEDALRIKEDIKSFLSESLALELSEEKTLITHTGKSAKFLGYEITVTRNNHQRRDVQGRLR
;
A
#
# COMPACT_ATOMS: atom_id res chain seq x y z
N GLY A 1 34.30 -24.05 33.97
CA GLY A 1 35.16 -24.73 33.11
C GLY A 1 35.05 -24.32 31.64
N LEU A 2 36.17 -24.29 30.94
CA LEU A 2 36.30 -23.99 29.50
C LEU A 2 35.51 -24.95 28.58
N GLY A 3 35.06 -26.11 29.09
CA GLY A 3 34.36 -27.13 28.34
C GLY A 3 32.92 -26.75 27.91
N ASP A 4 32.25 -25.83 28.61
CA ASP A 4 30.88 -25.45 28.32
C ASP A 4 30.77 -24.38 27.21
N VAL A 5 31.85 -23.65 26.97
CA VAL A 5 31.87 -22.61 25.88
C VAL A 5 31.88 -23.27 24.53
N TYR A 6 32.55 -24.42 24.38
CA TYR A 6 32.63 -25.13 23.09
C TYR A 6 31.39 -25.91 22.70
N LYS A 7 30.53 -26.28 23.65
CA LYS A 7 29.28 -27.02 23.38
C LYS A 7 28.17 -26.17 22.77
N ARG A 8 28.32 -24.83 22.73
CA ARG A 8 27.32 -23.89 22.16
C ARG A 8 27.75 -23.24 20.86
N GLN A 9 28.81 -23.69 20.23
CA GLN A 9 29.21 -23.20 18.92
C GLN A 9 28.36 -23.85 17.86
N THR A 10 27.59 -23.02 17.13
CA THR A 10 26.94 -23.43 15.91
C THR A 10 27.87 -23.18 14.72
N TYR A 11 28.03 -24.18 13.86
CA TYR A 11 28.89 -24.07 12.66
C TYR A 11 28.38 -23.07 11.60
N SER A 12 27.19 -22.51 11.77
CA SER A 12 26.59 -21.53 10.88
C SER A 12 25.90 -20.43 11.66
N GLY A 13 26.01 -19.21 11.15
CA GLY A 13 25.37 -18.03 11.73
C GLY A 13 26.32 -17.16 12.54
N MET A 14 25.87 -15.95 12.83
CA MET A 14 26.60 -14.98 13.65
C MET A 14 26.18 -15.09 15.11
N PRO A 15 27.11 -14.82 16.10
CA PRO A 15 26.75 -14.81 17.49
C PRO A 15 25.57 -13.84 17.74
N GLN A 16 24.53 -14.36 18.38
CA GLN A 16 23.39 -13.53 18.76
C GLN A 16 23.82 -12.51 19.83
N GLY A 17 23.51 -11.22 19.61
CA GLY A 17 23.88 -10.13 20.54
C GLY A 17 25.23 -9.47 20.28
N GLY A 18 25.95 -9.83 19.21
CA GLY A 18 27.18 -9.14 18.81
C GLY A 18 26.90 -7.72 18.31
N ILE A 19 27.72 -6.71 18.72
CA ILE A 19 27.57 -5.30 18.31
C ILE A 19 27.62 -5.13 16.78
N VAL A 20 28.38 -5.95 16.09
CA VAL A 20 28.59 -5.89 14.63
C VAL A 20 27.48 -6.63 13.86
N SER A 21 26.77 -7.56 14.53
CA SER A 21 25.73 -8.40 13.88
C SER A 21 24.66 -7.61 13.13
N PRO A 22 24.06 -6.53 13.66
CA PRO A 22 23.05 -5.75 12.94
C PRO A 22 23.61 -5.04 11.72
N ILE A 23 24.88 -4.61 11.76
CA ILE A 23 25.54 -3.91 10.64
C ILE A 23 25.75 -4.90 9.50
N LEU A 24 26.32 -6.07 9.79
CA LEU A 24 26.56 -7.11 8.78
C LEU A 24 25.25 -7.63 8.18
N ALA A 25 24.23 -7.85 9.02
CA ALA A 25 22.89 -8.23 8.56
C ALA A 25 22.32 -7.20 7.59
N ASN A 26 22.43 -5.90 7.89
CA ASN A 26 21.95 -4.84 7.01
C ASN A 26 22.73 -4.75 5.70
N ILE A 27 24.06 -4.93 5.74
CA ILE A 27 24.88 -4.99 4.52
C ILE A 27 24.46 -6.19 3.65
N TYR A 28 24.22 -7.33 4.27
CA TYR A 28 23.80 -8.55 3.58
C TYR A 28 22.43 -8.41 2.95
N LEU A 29 21.46 -7.88 3.68
CA LEU A 29 20.09 -7.66 3.25
C LEU A 29 19.91 -6.45 2.31
N ASP A 30 20.93 -5.60 2.11
CA ASP A 30 20.91 -4.56 1.07
C ASP A 30 20.70 -5.15 -0.33
N LYS A 31 21.13 -6.41 -0.55
CA LYS A 31 20.85 -7.14 -1.79
C LYS A 31 19.35 -7.36 -2.00
N LEU A 32 18.61 -7.69 -0.92
CA LEU A 32 17.15 -7.79 -0.95
C LEU A 32 16.52 -6.44 -1.26
N ASP A 33 17.00 -5.37 -0.61
CA ASP A 33 16.48 -4.01 -0.83
C ASP A 33 16.66 -3.57 -2.29
N LYS A 34 17.79 -3.90 -2.91
CA LYS A 34 18.06 -3.63 -4.32
C LYS A 34 17.18 -4.45 -5.25
N TYR A 35 17.02 -5.74 -4.97
CA TYR A 35 16.13 -6.61 -5.72
C TYR A 35 14.69 -6.11 -5.69
N VAL A 36 14.16 -5.80 -4.50
CA VAL A 36 12.78 -5.31 -4.35
C VAL A 36 12.60 -3.94 -5.02
N LYS A 37 13.60 -3.03 -4.95
CA LYS A 37 13.55 -1.75 -5.67
C LYS A 37 13.42 -1.93 -7.18
N GLU A 38 14.17 -2.86 -7.75
CA GLU A 38 14.06 -3.18 -9.17
C GLU A 38 12.73 -3.84 -9.51
N TYR A 39 12.29 -4.77 -8.65
CA TYR A 39 10.97 -5.40 -8.78
C TYR A 39 9.84 -4.36 -8.79
N ILE A 40 9.88 -3.36 -7.91
CA ILE A 40 8.91 -2.25 -7.87
C ILE A 40 8.84 -1.51 -9.20
N ARG A 41 9.98 -1.22 -9.84
CA ARG A 41 10.04 -0.52 -11.13
C ARG A 41 9.31 -1.26 -12.24
N HIS A 42 9.38 -2.59 -12.24
CA HIS A 42 8.71 -3.42 -13.24
C HIS A 42 7.25 -3.70 -12.88
N PHE A 43 6.92 -3.75 -11.59
CA PHE A 43 5.57 -4.03 -11.12
C PHE A 43 4.64 -2.81 -11.20
N ASP A 44 5.15 -1.62 -10.90
CA ASP A 44 4.37 -0.40 -10.86
C ASP A 44 3.84 -0.04 -12.26
N MET A 45 2.51 0.07 -12.38
CA MET A 45 1.82 0.39 -13.64
C MET A 45 0.85 1.55 -13.48
N GLY A 46 0.70 2.33 -14.56
CA GLY A 46 -0.23 3.44 -14.64
C GLY A 46 0.19 4.63 -13.77
N THR A 47 -0.28 5.81 -14.08
CA THR A 47 -0.02 7.04 -13.29
C THR A 47 -1.15 7.32 -12.32
N LYS A 48 -2.38 6.93 -12.67
CA LYS A 48 -3.60 7.21 -11.92
C LYS A 48 -4.62 6.10 -12.17
N ARG A 49 -5.37 5.72 -11.13
CA ARG A 49 -6.52 4.82 -11.27
C ARG A 49 -7.57 5.41 -12.19
N ARG A 50 -8.26 4.57 -12.94
CA ARG A 50 -9.47 4.97 -13.67
C ARG A 50 -10.52 5.45 -12.68
N PRO A 51 -11.35 6.44 -13.02
CA PRO A 51 -12.49 6.82 -12.18
C PRO A 51 -13.43 5.62 -12.02
N GLY A 52 -13.91 5.39 -10.80
CA GLY A 52 -14.97 4.43 -10.56
C GLY A 52 -16.24 4.82 -11.32
N LYS A 53 -17.06 3.85 -11.72
CA LYS A 53 -18.27 4.08 -12.53
C LYS A 53 -19.19 5.09 -11.86
N GLU A 54 -19.54 4.87 -10.60
CA GLU A 54 -20.43 5.75 -9.82
C GLU A 54 -19.84 7.17 -9.69
N SER A 55 -18.54 7.25 -9.36
CA SER A 55 -17.85 8.55 -9.24
C SER A 55 -17.81 9.30 -10.56
N ASN A 56 -17.66 8.60 -11.69
CA ASN A 56 -17.64 9.19 -13.02
C ASN A 56 -19.04 9.66 -13.45
N ASP A 57 -20.09 8.89 -13.15
CA ASP A 57 -21.47 9.24 -13.46
C ASP A 57 -21.90 10.49 -12.69
N LEU A 58 -21.63 10.55 -11.40
CA LEU A 58 -21.87 11.72 -10.56
C LEU A 58 -21.04 12.95 -11.03
N ALA A 59 -19.79 12.75 -11.47
CA ALA A 59 -18.98 13.82 -12.02
C ALA A 59 -19.56 14.38 -13.33
N ASN A 60 -20.11 13.51 -14.18
CA ASN A 60 -20.76 13.91 -15.42
C ASN A 60 -22.09 14.62 -15.14
N GLU A 61 -22.88 14.13 -14.19
CA GLU A 61 -24.11 14.82 -13.75
C GLU A 61 -23.79 16.22 -13.20
N ARG A 62 -22.78 16.33 -12.34
CA ARG A 62 -22.30 17.62 -11.83
C ARG A 62 -21.96 18.59 -12.98
N LYS A 63 -21.20 18.13 -13.98
CA LYS A 63 -20.83 18.94 -15.14
C LYS A 63 -22.08 19.43 -15.91
N ARG A 64 -23.08 18.54 -16.11
CA ARG A 64 -24.35 18.89 -16.76
C ARG A 64 -25.13 19.91 -15.95
N THR A 65 -25.25 19.73 -14.64
CA THR A 65 -25.95 20.63 -13.73
C THR A 65 -25.30 22.01 -13.67
N VAL A 66 -23.96 22.08 -13.61
CA VAL A 66 -23.22 23.36 -13.67
C VAL A 66 -23.44 24.07 -15.00
N ARG A 67 -23.49 23.35 -16.14
CA ARG A 67 -23.79 23.95 -17.44
C ARG A 67 -25.22 24.51 -17.52
N LYS A 68 -26.21 23.82 -16.92
CA LYS A 68 -27.57 24.30 -16.80
C LYS A 68 -27.63 25.57 -15.94
N LEU A 69 -26.98 25.55 -14.77
CA LEU A 69 -26.94 26.67 -13.83
C LEU A 69 -26.43 27.97 -14.49
N LYS A 70 -25.46 27.87 -15.38
CA LYS A 70 -24.94 29.05 -16.14
C LYS A 70 -25.94 29.66 -17.12
N LYS A 71 -26.94 28.90 -17.58
CA LYS A 71 -27.94 29.34 -18.58
C LYS A 71 -29.23 29.81 -17.96
N VAL A 72 -29.53 29.40 -16.74
CA VAL A 72 -30.78 29.72 -16.05
C VAL A 72 -30.73 31.12 -15.46
N LYS A 73 -31.75 31.92 -15.74
CA LYS A 73 -31.94 33.28 -15.20
C LYS A 73 -32.96 33.32 -14.06
N ASP A 74 -33.88 32.34 -14.03
CA ASP A 74 -34.91 32.24 -12.98
C ASP A 74 -34.33 31.87 -11.63
N GLY A 75 -34.72 32.59 -10.58
CA GLY A 75 -34.20 32.43 -9.23
C GLY A 75 -34.59 31.10 -8.56
N THR A 76 -35.79 30.63 -8.83
CA THR A 76 -36.33 29.37 -8.24
C THR A 76 -35.65 28.15 -8.85
N GLU A 77 -35.50 28.13 -10.17
CA GLU A 77 -34.79 27.06 -10.87
C GLU A 77 -33.30 27.04 -10.49
N LYS A 78 -32.70 28.23 -10.35
CA LYS A 78 -31.30 28.36 -9.87
C LYS A 78 -31.08 27.78 -8.48
N ALA A 79 -32.01 28.05 -7.55
CA ALA A 79 -31.96 27.48 -6.19
C ALA A 79 -32.04 25.95 -6.19
N ALA A 80 -32.94 25.38 -7.01
CA ALA A 80 -33.07 23.94 -7.18
C ALA A 80 -31.78 23.28 -7.74
N LEU A 81 -31.15 23.90 -8.74
CA LEU A 81 -29.89 23.41 -9.30
C LEU A 81 -28.72 23.49 -8.30
N VAL A 82 -28.68 24.53 -7.47
CA VAL A 82 -27.67 24.64 -6.39
C VAL A 82 -27.90 23.56 -5.32
N ALA A 83 -29.14 23.29 -4.94
CA ALA A 83 -29.46 22.20 -4.02
C ALA A 83 -29.04 20.84 -4.60
N ARG A 84 -29.30 20.58 -5.90
CA ARG A 84 -28.84 19.35 -6.56
C ARG A 84 -27.33 19.24 -6.60
N LEU A 85 -26.60 20.33 -6.85
CA LEU A 85 -25.13 20.31 -6.80
C LEU A 85 -24.59 19.91 -5.42
N LYS A 86 -25.19 20.43 -4.33
CA LYS A 86 -24.81 20.04 -2.97
C LYS A 86 -25.07 18.55 -2.71
N ALA A 87 -26.22 18.03 -3.16
CA ALA A 87 -26.55 16.61 -3.03
C ALA A 87 -25.53 15.75 -3.80
N ILE A 88 -25.20 16.09 -5.04
CA ILE A 88 -24.17 15.38 -5.85
C ILE A 88 -22.80 15.38 -5.13
N GLU A 89 -22.42 16.48 -4.50
CA GLU A 89 -21.14 16.55 -3.76
C GLU A 89 -21.15 15.66 -2.52
N GLN A 90 -22.28 15.57 -1.81
CA GLN A 90 -22.46 14.65 -0.68
C GLN A 90 -22.44 13.19 -1.14
N GLU A 91 -23.15 12.85 -2.22
CA GLU A 91 -23.14 11.51 -2.81
C GLU A 91 -21.72 11.10 -3.25
N ARG A 92 -20.99 12.01 -3.89
CA ARG A 92 -19.59 11.76 -4.32
C ARG A 92 -18.63 11.52 -3.15
N ALA A 93 -18.87 12.11 -2.00
CA ALA A 93 -18.07 11.88 -0.81
C ALA A 93 -18.20 10.44 -0.26
N ALA A 94 -19.32 9.77 -0.55
CA ALA A 94 -19.57 8.39 -0.12
C ALA A 94 -18.84 7.34 -0.97
N PHE A 95 -18.41 7.70 -2.20
CA PHE A 95 -17.76 6.75 -3.12
C PHE A 95 -16.27 7.05 -3.29
N PRO A 96 -15.42 6.00 -3.42
CA PRO A 96 -14.03 6.20 -3.81
C PRO A 96 -13.94 6.81 -5.20
N SER A 97 -13.03 7.78 -5.39
CA SER A 97 -12.88 8.48 -6.67
C SER A 97 -12.29 7.61 -7.78
N GLY A 98 -11.53 6.58 -7.41
CA GLY A 98 -10.89 5.64 -8.34
C GLY A 98 -11.48 4.26 -8.23
N ASP A 99 -11.47 3.52 -9.34
CA ASP A 99 -11.84 2.12 -9.37
C ASP A 99 -10.83 1.30 -8.56
N GLU A 100 -11.31 0.63 -7.50
CA GLU A 100 -10.46 -0.22 -6.65
C GLU A 100 -9.97 -1.48 -7.38
N MET A 101 -10.71 -1.92 -8.40
CA MET A 101 -10.43 -3.11 -9.22
C MET A 101 -9.72 -2.78 -10.52
N ASP A 102 -9.20 -1.56 -10.68
CA ASP A 102 -8.48 -1.16 -11.89
C ASP A 102 -7.18 -1.95 -12.08
N GLY A 103 -7.22 -2.99 -12.91
CA GLY A 103 -6.05 -3.80 -13.25
C GLY A 103 -4.94 -3.05 -14.00
N SER A 104 -5.22 -1.84 -14.52
CA SER A 104 -4.21 -1.00 -15.18
C SER A 104 -3.38 -0.16 -14.22
N TYR A 105 -3.72 -0.18 -12.92
CA TYR A 105 -3.01 0.56 -11.88
C TYR A 105 -2.48 -0.40 -10.81
N ARG A 106 -1.17 -0.55 -10.76
CA ARG A 106 -0.49 -1.40 -9.78
C ARG A 106 0.57 -0.61 -9.04
N ARG A 107 0.72 -0.87 -7.75
CA ARG A 107 1.77 -0.29 -6.90
C ARG A 107 2.26 -1.29 -5.90
N LEU A 108 3.57 -1.28 -5.70
CA LEU A 108 4.25 -2.03 -4.66
C LEU A 108 5.03 -1.05 -3.77
N LYS A 109 4.85 -1.17 -2.47
CA LYS A 109 5.62 -0.43 -1.46
C LYS A 109 6.28 -1.43 -0.53
N TYR A 110 7.50 -1.13 -0.15
CA TYR A 110 8.36 -1.98 0.66
C TYR A 110 8.97 -1.18 1.80
N ILE A 111 8.93 -1.74 2.98
CA ILE A 111 9.60 -1.22 4.17
C ILE A 111 10.24 -2.40 4.88
N ARG A 112 11.50 -2.27 5.26
CA ARG A 112 12.26 -3.25 6.05
C ARG A 112 12.82 -2.60 7.31
N TYR A 113 12.80 -3.35 8.39
CA TYR A 113 13.47 -3.05 9.64
C TYR A 113 14.22 -4.30 10.09
N ALA A 114 15.55 -4.27 10.08
CA ALA A 114 16.41 -5.44 10.28
C ALA A 114 16.03 -6.59 9.32
N ASP A 115 15.64 -7.73 9.85
CA ASP A 115 15.16 -8.92 9.14
C ASP A 115 13.65 -8.93 8.86
N ASP A 116 12.88 -8.08 9.54
CA ASP A 116 11.45 -7.94 9.31
C ASP A 116 11.15 -6.99 8.14
N PHE A 117 10.20 -7.35 7.29
CA PHE A 117 9.73 -6.47 6.23
C PHE A 117 8.23 -6.57 5.99
N ILE A 118 7.66 -5.51 5.45
CA ILE A 118 6.26 -5.45 5.03
C ILE A 118 6.15 -4.92 3.61
N LEU A 119 5.22 -5.49 2.85
CA LEU A 119 4.90 -5.10 1.49
C LEU A 119 3.46 -4.62 1.41
N GLY A 120 3.25 -3.43 0.85
CA GLY A 120 1.92 -2.93 0.51
C GLY A 120 1.69 -3.08 -0.99
N VAL A 121 0.71 -3.90 -1.37
CA VAL A 121 0.41 -4.20 -2.77
C VAL A 121 -0.92 -3.58 -3.18
N ILE A 122 -0.92 -2.79 -4.24
CA ILE A 122 -2.12 -2.42 -4.99
C ILE A 122 -2.10 -3.27 -6.26
N GLY A 123 -2.92 -4.30 -6.29
CA GLY A 123 -3.00 -5.32 -7.33
C GLY A 123 -3.95 -6.43 -6.95
N SER A 124 -3.95 -7.51 -7.70
CA SER A 124 -4.75 -8.69 -7.43
C SER A 124 -4.14 -9.54 -6.29
N LYS A 125 -4.90 -10.51 -5.80
CA LYS A 125 -4.39 -11.52 -4.85
C LYS A 125 -3.30 -12.37 -5.50
N GLU A 126 -3.45 -12.67 -6.77
CA GLU A 126 -2.48 -13.42 -7.59
C GLU A 126 -1.16 -12.65 -7.71
N ASP A 127 -1.22 -11.33 -7.86
CA ASP A 127 -0.02 -10.49 -7.83
C ASP A 127 0.71 -10.58 -6.49
N ALA A 128 -0.03 -10.54 -5.38
CA ALA A 128 0.57 -10.67 -4.04
C ALA A 128 1.19 -12.05 -3.80
N LEU A 129 0.56 -13.12 -4.28
CA LEU A 129 1.09 -14.49 -4.22
C LEU A 129 2.38 -14.60 -5.04
N ARG A 130 2.38 -14.10 -6.26
CA ARG A 130 3.57 -14.10 -7.13
C ARG A 130 4.72 -13.32 -6.50
N ILE A 131 4.48 -12.14 -5.97
CA ILE A 131 5.50 -11.35 -5.26
C ILE A 131 6.09 -12.14 -4.09
N LYS A 132 5.27 -12.84 -3.31
CA LYS A 132 5.73 -13.67 -2.21
C LYS A 132 6.67 -14.78 -2.69
N GLU A 133 6.29 -15.51 -3.75
CA GLU A 133 7.11 -16.59 -4.31
C GLU A 133 8.41 -16.07 -4.94
N ASP A 134 8.37 -14.97 -5.67
CA ASP A 134 9.55 -14.36 -6.28
C ASP A 134 10.57 -13.91 -5.22
N ILE A 135 10.09 -13.31 -4.12
CA ILE A 135 10.96 -12.94 -2.99
C ILE A 135 11.52 -14.18 -2.29
N LYS A 136 10.70 -15.22 -2.09
CA LYS A 136 11.13 -16.48 -1.49
C LYS A 136 12.24 -17.12 -2.32
N SER A 137 12.06 -17.22 -3.64
CA SER A 137 13.08 -17.76 -4.56
C SER A 137 14.36 -16.94 -4.51
N PHE A 138 14.26 -15.61 -4.54
CA PHE A 138 15.43 -14.74 -4.44
C PHE A 138 16.19 -14.92 -3.11
N LEU A 139 15.48 -15.00 -1.97
CA LEU A 139 16.10 -15.23 -0.66
C LEU A 139 16.82 -16.56 -0.62
N SER A 140 16.20 -17.62 -1.11
CA SER A 140 16.79 -18.97 -1.16
C SER A 140 17.99 -19.07 -2.09
N GLU A 141 17.83 -18.62 -3.33
CA GLU A 141 18.83 -18.84 -4.39
C GLU A 141 20.01 -17.86 -4.30
N SER A 142 19.73 -16.60 -3.97
CA SER A 142 20.75 -15.53 -4.00
C SER A 142 21.35 -15.23 -2.64
N LEU A 143 20.63 -15.50 -1.56
CA LEU A 143 21.04 -15.16 -0.20
C LEU A 143 21.18 -16.38 0.71
N ALA A 144 20.83 -17.58 0.27
CA ALA A 144 20.79 -18.79 1.10
C ALA A 144 20.02 -18.57 2.43
N LEU A 145 18.91 -17.80 2.35
CA LEU A 145 18.02 -17.49 3.47
C LEU A 145 16.65 -18.13 3.21
N GLU A 146 16.04 -18.60 4.30
CA GLU A 146 14.68 -19.16 4.25
C GLU A 146 13.65 -18.13 4.71
N LEU A 147 12.56 -17.99 3.93
CA LEU A 147 11.41 -17.19 4.31
C LEU A 147 10.53 -18.02 5.28
N SER A 148 10.24 -17.47 6.46
CA SER A 148 9.32 -18.14 7.39
C SER A 148 7.89 -18.11 6.85
N GLU A 149 7.41 -19.26 6.39
CA GLU A 149 6.06 -19.43 5.84
C GLU A 149 4.96 -19.08 6.86
N GLU A 150 5.16 -19.46 8.11
CA GLU A 150 4.20 -19.20 9.20
C GLU A 150 4.04 -17.73 9.52
N LYS A 151 5.11 -16.94 9.37
CA LYS A 151 5.13 -15.50 9.65
C LYS A 151 4.81 -14.65 8.44
N THR A 152 5.01 -15.19 7.23
CA THR A 152 4.80 -14.43 5.99
C THR A 152 3.40 -14.63 5.45
N LEU A 153 2.49 -13.80 5.90
CA LEU A 153 1.07 -13.88 5.58
C LEU A 153 0.66 -12.82 4.55
N ILE A 154 -0.25 -13.20 3.65
CA ILE A 154 -0.94 -12.25 2.77
C ILE A 154 -2.24 -11.85 3.46
N THR A 155 -2.33 -10.59 3.85
CA THR A 155 -3.47 -10.04 4.58
C THR A 155 -4.19 -9.02 3.70
N HIS A 156 -5.50 -9.19 3.54
CA HIS A 156 -6.34 -8.22 2.84
C HIS A 156 -6.40 -6.91 3.64
N THR A 157 -6.38 -5.76 2.95
CA THR A 157 -6.36 -4.40 3.55
C THR A 157 -7.55 -4.09 4.47
N GLY A 158 -8.63 -4.87 4.41
CA GLY A 158 -9.76 -4.80 5.35
C GLY A 158 -9.51 -5.48 6.69
N LYS A 159 -8.36 -6.15 6.86
CA LYS A 159 -7.93 -6.79 8.11
C LYS A 159 -6.62 -6.14 8.58
N SER A 160 -6.27 -6.34 9.86
CA SER A 160 -4.99 -5.87 10.39
C SER A 160 -3.84 -6.83 10.00
N ALA A 161 -2.69 -6.26 9.66
CA ALA A 161 -1.42 -6.97 9.50
C ALA A 161 -0.51 -6.64 10.67
N LYS A 162 0.17 -7.64 11.22
CA LYS A 162 1.15 -7.44 12.32
C LYS A 162 2.52 -7.13 11.74
N PHE A 163 3.16 -6.06 12.23
CA PHE A 163 4.52 -5.70 11.88
C PHE A 163 5.19 -4.99 13.06
N LEU A 164 6.34 -5.47 13.49
CA LEU A 164 7.12 -4.93 14.65
C LEU A 164 6.29 -4.77 15.95
N GLY A 165 5.39 -5.70 16.21
CA GLY A 165 4.50 -5.65 17.38
C GLY A 165 3.30 -4.72 17.25
N TYR A 166 3.15 -4.01 16.12
CA TYR A 166 2.00 -3.16 15.83
C TYR A 166 1.01 -3.83 14.89
N GLU A 167 -0.26 -3.46 15.02
CA GLU A 167 -1.29 -3.80 14.05
C GLU A 167 -1.46 -2.66 13.03
N ILE A 168 -1.20 -2.97 11.77
CA ILE A 168 -1.31 -2.02 10.66
C ILE A 168 -2.62 -2.26 9.95
N THR A 169 -3.43 -1.22 9.83
CA THR A 169 -4.70 -1.23 9.11
C THR A 169 -4.73 -0.12 8.07
N VAL A 170 -5.47 -0.32 6.98
CA VAL A 170 -5.73 0.72 6.00
C VAL A 170 -7.06 1.36 6.31
N THR A 171 -7.04 2.61 6.74
CA THR A 171 -8.26 3.39 6.97
C THR A 171 -8.81 3.89 5.64
N ARG A 172 -10.03 3.48 5.30
CA ARG A 172 -10.78 3.98 4.13
C ARG A 172 -11.60 5.21 4.53
N ASN A 173 -10.93 6.28 4.96
CA ASN A 173 -11.64 7.52 5.27
C ASN A 173 -11.61 8.43 4.05
N ASN A 174 -12.79 8.71 3.49
CA ASN A 174 -13.01 9.78 2.51
C ASN A 174 -12.95 11.19 3.12
N HIS A 175 -12.68 11.32 4.43
CA HIS A 175 -12.47 12.62 5.05
C HIS A 175 -11.19 13.23 4.51
N GLN A 176 -11.35 14.35 3.81
CA GLN A 176 -10.25 15.15 3.34
C GLN A 176 -9.38 15.56 4.53
N ARG A 177 -8.17 15.00 4.61
CA ARG A 177 -7.23 15.41 5.64
C ARG A 177 -6.77 16.82 5.35
N ARG A 178 -6.93 17.68 6.32
CA ARG A 178 -6.36 19.03 6.31
C ARG A 178 -4.98 18.97 6.94
N ASP A 179 -4.01 19.71 6.36
CA ASP A 179 -2.73 19.95 7.00
C ASP A 179 -2.88 20.89 8.21
N VAL A 180 -1.78 21.12 8.93
CA VAL A 180 -1.75 22.03 10.11
C VAL A 180 -2.20 23.45 9.74
N GLN A 181 -2.12 23.85 8.46
CA GLN A 181 -2.56 25.14 7.94
C GLN A 181 -3.99 25.11 7.36
N GLY A 182 -4.72 24.01 7.54
CA GLY A 182 -6.10 23.87 7.07
C GLY A 182 -6.27 23.61 5.58
N ARG A 183 -5.19 23.37 4.82
CA ARG A 183 -5.24 23.06 3.40
C ARG A 183 -5.59 21.58 3.18
N LEU A 184 -6.42 21.32 2.19
CA LEU A 184 -6.77 19.97 1.78
C LEU A 184 -5.55 19.25 1.20
N ARG A 185 -5.24 18.05 1.72
CA ARG A 185 -4.22 17.14 1.20
C ARG A 185 -4.82 16.12 0.28
#